data_6f683975b31ded3247ca3e39a40e667c
#
_entry.id   6f683975b31ded3247ca3e39a40e667c
#
_cell.length_a   1.000
_cell.length_b   1.000
_cell.length_c   1.000
_cell.angle_alpha   90.00
_cell.angle_beta   90.00
_cell.angle_gamma   90.00
#
_symmetry.space_group_name_H-M   'P 1'
#
loop_
_entity.id
_entity.type
_entity.pdbx_description
1 polymer ?
#
loop_
_entity_poly.entity_id
_entity_poly.type
_entity_poly.pdbx_seq_one_letter_code
_entity_poly.pdbx_strand_id
1 'polypeptide(L)'
;EQSLDIDFDVMVTDLAPVDLVLQRLGRLHRHLRPRLAKLSSPALHLRGVEDWDDTPITATPGARAIYGAAPLLRAAALLSTHEHVNLPADIPGLVRLAYDPDLSVPAGWEDAWAAAEQHAFTVDEEKKKRASSYLLATPFAKRDLDGWIDLEVSDPDARIPGRIFAGPS
;
A
#
# COMPACT_ATOMS: atom_id res chain seq x y z
N GLU A 1 6.90 -14.76 -1.04
CA GLU A 1 7.85 -13.71 -1.48
C GLU A 1 9.26 -14.16 -1.13
N GLN A 2 10.05 -14.45 -2.17
CA GLN A 2 11.48 -14.64 -1.96
C GLN A 2 12.06 -13.28 -1.57
N SER A 3 12.49 -13.14 -0.33
CA SER A 3 13.28 -12.03 0.15
C SER A 3 14.60 -12.04 -0.62
N LEU A 4 14.64 -11.34 -1.75
CA LEU A 4 15.88 -11.14 -2.48
C LEU A 4 16.80 -10.29 -1.61
N ASP A 5 17.92 -10.88 -1.22
CA ASP A 5 18.99 -10.20 -0.47
C ASP A 5 19.80 -9.34 -1.43
N ILE A 6 19.20 -8.23 -1.84
CA ILE A 6 19.77 -7.30 -2.82
C ILE A 6 20.35 -6.09 -2.09
N ASP A 7 21.51 -5.63 -2.55
CA ASP A 7 22.24 -4.47 -2.04
C ASP A 7 22.53 -3.51 -3.19
N PHE A 8 21.83 -2.39 -3.19
CA PHE A 8 21.98 -1.32 -4.18
C PHE A 8 22.77 -0.14 -3.63
N ASP A 9 23.45 0.60 -4.49
CA ASP A 9 24.08 1.87 -4.16
C ASP A 9 23.15 3.04 -4.44
N VAL A 10 22.41 2.95 -5.55
CA VAL A 10 21.41 3.93 -5.99
C VAL A 10 20.19 3.19 -6.48
N MET A 11 19.02 3.73 -6.19
CA MET A 11 17.75 3.19 -6.65
C MET A 11 16.88 4.31 -7.22
N VAL A 12 16.19 4.02 -8.31
CA VAL A 12 15.11 4.86 -8.84
C VAL A 12 13.81 4.08 -8.68
N THR A 13 12.79 4.70 -8.13
CA THR A 13 11.50 4.06 -7.89
C THR A 13 10.35 5.05 -8.01
N ASP A 14 9.17 4.55 -8.36
CA ASP A 14 7.96 5.37 -8.36
C ASP A 14 7.48 5.62 -6.93
N LEU A 15 6.76 6.74 -6.75
CA LEU A 15 6.06 7.06 -5.52
C LEU A 15 5.11 5.91 -5.16
N ALA A 16 5.14 5.52 -3.91
CA ALA A 16 4.34 4.46 -3.33
C ALA A 16 3.99 4.83 -1.88
N PRO A 17 3.09 4.12 -1.20
CA PRO A 17 2.88 4.27 0.23
C PRO A 17 4.21 4.23 1.00
N VAL A 18 4.30 5.01 2.09
CA VAL A 18 5.55 5.25 2.83
C VAL A 18 6.25 3.95 3.25
N ASP A 19 5.50 2.98 3.73
CA ASP A 19 6.02 1.67 4.14
C ASP A 19 6.73 0.93 2.99
N LEU A 20 6.20 1.02 1.77
CA LEU A 20 6.84 0.43 0.58
C LEU A 20 8.09 1.20 0.16
N VAL A 21 8.09 2.53 0.28
CA VAL A 21 9.28 3.34 0.03
C VAL A 21 10.37 3.00 1.04
N LEU A 22 10.03 2.89 2.32
CA LEU A 22 10.97 2.50 3.38
C LEU A 22 11.53 1.08 3.18
N GLN A 23 10.72 0.13 2.73
CA GLN A 23 11.20 -1.21 2.36
C GLN A 23 12.23 -1.17 1.22
N ARG A 24 12.03 -0.28 0.24
CA ARG A 24 12.97 -0.07 -0.87
C ARG A 24 14.24 0.60 -0.39
N LEU A 25 14.13 1.64 0.46
CA LEU A 25 15.26 2.29 1.11
C LEU A 25 16.13 1.30 1.91
N GLY A 26 15.52 0.34 2.61
CA GLY A 26 16.23 -0.69 3.35
C GLY A 26 17.03 -1.68 2.50
N ARG A 27 17.00 -1.56 1.18
CA ARG A 27 17.83 -2.31 0.24
C ARG A 27 19.05 -1.53 -0.25
N LEU A 28 19.16 -0.26 0.13
CA LEU A 28 20.31 0.57 -0.16
C LEU A 28 21.38 0.36 0.92
N HIS A 29 22.62 0.16 0.50
CA HIS A 29 23.76 -0.06 1.39
C HIS A 29 23.50 -1.11 2.48
N ARG A 30 22.77 -2.16 2.12
CA ARG A 30 22.37 -3.21 3.07
C ARG A 30 23.54 -4.01 3.62
N HIS A 31 24.59 -4.17 2.81
CA HIS A 31 25.79 -4.92 3.19
C HIS A 31 27.02 -4.03 3.26
N LEU A 32 27.86 -4.29 4.25
CA LEU A 32 29.18 -3.65 4.35
C LEU A 32 30.09 -4.23 3.28
N ARG A 33 30.40 -3.44 2.26
CA ARG A 33 31.33 -3.77 1.18
C ARG A 33 32.08 -2.53 0.70
N PRO A 34 33.26 -2.69 0.10
CA PRO A 34 33.95 -1.57 -0.56
C PRO A 34 33.08 -0.98 -1.67
N ARG A 35 32.98 0.35 -1.70
CA ARG A 35 32.21 1.10 -2.69
C ARG A 35 33.09 2.16 -3.35
N LEU A 36 32.74 2.52 -4.57
CA LEU A 36 33.40 3.66 -5.22
C LEU A 36 33.07 4.95 -4.45
N ALA A 37 34.00 5.90 -4.40
CA ALA A 37 33.80 7.16 -3.67
C ALA A 37 32.51 7.90 -4.04
N LYS A 38 32.14 7.88 -5.33
CA LYS A 38 30.88 8.47 -5.85
C LYS A 38 29.61 7.73 -5.42
N LEU A 39 29.73 6.53 -4.86
CA LEU A 39 28.63 5.67 -4.40
C LEU A 39 28.72 5.42 -2.88
N SER A 40 29.51 6.24 -2.17
CA SER A 40 29.69 6.12 -0.72
C SER A 40 28.46 6.48 0.09
N SER A 41 27.52 7.24 -0.48
CA SER A 41 26.23 7.57 0.12
C SER A 41 25.10 6.90 -0.67
N PRO A 42 24.17 6.21 0.01
CA PRO A 42 23.01 5.63 -0.66
C PRO A 42 22.07 6.73 -1.16
N ALA A 43 21.45 6.52 -2.32
CA ALA A 43 20.50 7.48 -2.87
C ALA A 43 19.27 6.79 -3.42
N LEU A 44 18.08 7.26 -3.04
CA LEU A 44 16.81 6.89 -3.62
C LEU A 44 16.25 8.08 -4.40
N HIS A 45 15.97 7.89 -5.67
CA HIS A 45 15.30 8.87 -6.50
C HIS A 45 13.84 8.47 -6.68
N LEU A 46 12.92 9.28 -6.14
CA LEU A 46 11.49 9.09 -6.32
C LEU A 46 11.05 9.71 -7.65
N ARG A 47 10.24 8.94 -8.37
CA ARG A 47 9.56 9.34 -9.60
C ARG A 47 8.06 8.98 -9.50
N GLY A 48 7.35 8.95 -10.61
CA GLY A 48 5.95 8.52 -10.63
C GLY A 48 4.98 9.60 -10.15
N VAL A 49 5.39 10.86 -10.26
CA VAL A 49 4.53 12.03 -10.14
C VAL A 49 4.58 12.81 -11.46
N GLU A 50 3.56 13.62 -11.73
CA GLU A 50 3.51 14.45 -12.92
C GLU A 50 4.52 15.59 -12.80
N ASP A 51 4.46 16.33 -11.71
CA ASP A 51 5.44 17.34 -11.34
C ASP A 51 5.60 17.37 -9.79
N TRP A 52 6.82 17.56 -9.30
CA TRP A 52 7.09 17.70 -7.87
C TRP A 52 6.82 19.11 -7.34
N ASP A 53 6.74 20.10 -8.24
CA ASP A 53 6.42 21.50 -7.94
C ASP A 53 4.90 21.76 -7.96
N ASP A 54 4.09 20.78 -8.38
CA ASP A 54 2.64 20.88 -8.38
C ASP A 54 2.05 20.95 -6.97
N THR A 55 0.93 21.63 -6.87
CA THR A 55 0.15 21.78 -5.64
C THR A 55 -1.31 21.41 -5.88
N PRO A 56 -1.76 20.22 -5.51
CA PRO A 56 -1.01 19.13 -4.86
C PRO A 56 -0.13 18.32 -5.82
N ILE A 57 0.92 17.69 -5.29
CA ILE A 57 1.71 16.70 -6.03
C ILE A 57 0.79 15.54 -6.48
N THR A 58 0.74 15.33 -7.78
CA THR A 58 -0.15 14.31 -8.37
C THR A 58 0.63 13.08 -8.82
N ALA A 59 0.32 11.94 -8.22
CA ALA A 59 0.89 10.67 -8.65
C ALA A 59 0.32 10.21 -9.99
N THR A 60 1.13 9.47 -10.76
CA THR A 60 0.72 8.95 -12.06
C THR A 60 -0.55 8.09 -11.97
N PRO A 61 -1.37 8.04 -13.05
CA PRO A 61 -2.60 7.24 -13.05
C PRO A 61 -2.39 5.78 -12.69
N GLY A 62 -1.26 5.17 -13.12
CA GLY A 62 -0.92 3.80 -12.80
C GLY A 62 -0.70 3.58 -11.29
N ALA A 63 0.04 4.47 -10.64
CA ALA A 63 0.27 4.40 -9.20
C ALA A 63 -1.06 4.57 -8.43
N ARG A 64 -1.90 5.52 -8.84
CA ARG A 64 -3.22 5.75 -8.24
C ARG A 64 -4.16 4.55 -8.39
N ALA A 65 -4.12 3.85 -9.52
CA ALA A 65 -4.92 2.66 -9.73
C ALA A 65 -4.52 1.49 -8.81
N ILE A 66 -3.23 1.39 -8.47
CA ILE A 66 -2.69 0.32 -7.62
C ILE A 66 -2.88 0.63 -6.14
N TYR A 67 -2.51 1.84 -5.71
CA TYR A 67 -2.41 2.18 -4.28
C TYR A 67 -3.55 3.05 -3.76
N GLY A 68 -4.32 3.68 -4.66
CA GLY A 68 -5.26 4.73 -4.31
C GLY A 68 -4.58 6.09 -4.14
N ALA A 69 -5.39 7.17 -4.15
CA ALA A 69 -4.87 8.53 -4.06
C ALA A 69 -4.41 8.90 -2.64
N ALA A 70 -5.16 8.52 -1.61
CA ALA A 70 -4.88 8.94 -0.23
C ALA A 70 -3.51 8.47 0.28
N PRO A 71 -3.09 7.20 0.18
CA PRO A 71 -1.76 6.77 0.60
C PRO A 71 -0.63 7.45 -0.17
N LEU A 72 -0.85 7.77 -1.45
CA LEU A 72 0.15 8.44 -2.28
C LEU A 72 0.29 9.93 -1.93
N LEU A 73 -0.81 10.65 -1.67
CA LEU A 73 -0.76 12.03 -1.19
C LEU A 73 -0.06 12.13 0.16
N ARG A 74 -0.38 11.22 1.10
CA ARG A 74 0.30 11.14 2.39
C ARG A 74 1.80 10.88 2.24
N ALA A 75 2.17 9.96 1.36
CA ALA A 75 3.57 9.68 1.06
C ALA A 75 4.28 10.89 0.43
N ALA A 76 3.66 11.57 -0.53
CA ALA A 76 4.21 12.76 -1.14
C ALA A 76 4.41 13.88 -0.13
N ALA A 77 3.41 14.16 0.72
CA ALA A 77 3.48 15.19 1.76
C ALA A 77 4.63 14.94 2.76
N LEU A 78 4.81 13.68 3.17
CA LEU A 78 5.87 13.33 4.11
C LEU A 78 7.26 13.32 3.45
N LEU A 79 7.38 12.68 2.29
CA LEU A 79 8.69 12.48 1.66
C LEU A 79 9.24 13.75 1.01
N SER A 80 8.39 14.70 0.59
CA SER A 80 8.84 16.01 0.09
C SER A 80 9.53 16.87 1.16
N THR A 81 9.26 16.60 2.44
CA THR A 81 9.88 17.32 3.56
C THR A 81 11.10 16.62 4.16
N HIS A 82 11.43 15.41 3.70
CA HIS A 82 12.51 14.59 4.23
C HIS A 82 13.58 14.34 3.17
N GLU A 83 14.63 15.15 3.17
CA GLU A 83 15.79 14.93 2.29
C GLU A 83 16.63 13.72 2.71
N HIS A 84 16.63 13.41 4.00
CA HIS A 84 17.39 12.31 4.58
C HIS A 84 16.54 11.45 5.49
N VAL A 85 16.74 10.14 5.39
CA VAL A 85 16.06 9.14 6.24
C VAL A 85 17.11 8.22 6.84
N ASN A 86 17.15 8.15 8.17
CA ASN A 86 18.08 7.30 8.91
C ASN A 86 17.43 5.95 9.23
N LEU A 87 17.87 4.91 8.56
CA LEU A 87 17.35 3.58 8.81
C LEU A 87 18.20 2.83 9.84
N PRO A 88 17.60 2.07 10.75
CA PRO A 88 16.16 1.84 10.93
C PRO A 88 15.45 2.85 11.84
N ALA A 89 16.15 3.86 12.36
CA ALA A 89 15.66 4.74 13.44
C ALA A 89 14.39 5.50 13.08
N ASP A 90 14.28 6.00 11.84
CA ASP A 90 13.15 6.83 11.41
C ASP A 90 11.92 6.02 10.97
N ILE A 91 12.04 4.69 10.77
CA ILE A 91 10.94 3.85 10.27
C ILE A 91 9.67 3.99 11.13
N PRO A 92 9.73 3.79 12.47
CA PRO A 92 8.52 3.83 13.30
C PRO A 92 7.83 5.20 13.28
N GLY A 93 8.63 6.27 13.24
CA GLY A 93 8.13 7.64 13.18
C GLY A 93 7.42 7.93 11.86
N LEU A 94 8.06 7.66 10.74
CA LEU A 94 7.51 7.89 9.40
C LEU A 94 6.27 7.05 9.12
N VAL A 95 6.27 5.78 9.52
CA VAL A 95 5.09 4.92 9.37
C VAL A 95 3.94 5.44 10.22
N ARG A 96 4.19 5.82 11.49
CA ARG A 96 3.15 6.39 12.33
C ARG A 96 2.54 7.64 11.71
N LEU A 97 3.37 8.58 11.25
CA LEU A 97 2.92 9.81 10.61
C LEU A 97 2.12 9.53 9.32
N ALA A 98 2.55 8.57 8.51
CA ALA A 98 1.85 8.24 7.27
C ALA A 98 0.41 7.75 7.49
N TYR A 99 0.16 7.07 8.62
CA TYR A 99 -1.15 6.52 8.97
C TYR A 99 -1.87 7.33 10.07
N ASP A 100 -1.29 8.48 10.47
CA ASP A 100 -1.92 9.35 11.46
C ASP A 100 -3.15 10.04 10.84
N PRO A 101 -4.35 9.89 11.43
CA PRO A 101 -5.54 10.60 10.96
C PRO A 101 -5.39 12.12 11.06
N ASP A 102 -4.58 12.61 12.00
CA ASP A 102 -4.35 14.02 12.26
C ASP A 102 -3.13 14.59 11.51
N LEU A 103 -2.60 13.86 10.51
CA LEU A 103 -1.51 14.36 9.69
C LEU A 103 -1.87 15.72 9.07
N SER A 104 -1.02 16.72 9.32
CA SER A 104 -1.22 18.06 8.76
C SER A 104 -1.24 18.02 7.23
N VAL A 105 -2.32 18.54 6.67
CA VAL A 105 -2.48 18.67 5.22
C VAL A 105 -1.61 19.83 4.73
N PRO A 106 -0.76 19.65 3.71
CA PRO A 106 0.00 20.75 3.13
C PRO A 106 -0.93 21.82 2.55
N ALA A 107 -0.50 23.08 2.65
CA ALA A 107 -1.27 24.21 2.12
C ALA A 107 -1.56 24.06 0.61
N GLY A 108 -2.81 24.24 0.22
CA GLY A 108 -3.26 24.08 -1.16
C GLY A 108 -3.60 22.64 -1.57
N TRP A 109 -3.49 21.67 -0.64
CA TRP A 109 -3.84 20.27 -0.91
C TRP A 109 -5.21 19.86 -0.33
N GLU A 110 -5.89 20.75 0.36
CA GLU A 110 -7.06 20.48 1.20
C GLU A 110 -8.17 19.76 0.43
N ASP A 111 -8.53 20.28 -0.75
CA ASP A 111 -9.62 19.69 -1.56
C ASP A 111 -9.25 18.31 -2.11
N ALA A 112 -8.04 18.16 -2.64
CA ALA A 112 -7.57 16.90 -3.17
C ALA A 112 -7.39 15.84 -2.07
N TRP A 113 -6.92 16.28 -0.89
CA TRP A 113 -6.79 15.43 0.28
C TRP A 113 -8.14 14.93 0.77
N ALA A 114 -9.10 15.83 0.96
CA ALA A 114 -10.45 15.48 1.39
C ALA A 114 -11.13 14.53 0.40
N ALA A 115 -11.00 14.79 -0.90
CA ALA A 115 -11.55 13.92 -1.94
C ALA A 115 -10.90 12.52 -1.92
N ALA A 116 -9.60 12.45 -1.74
CA ALA A 116 -8.87 11.19 -1.70
C ALA A 116 -9.22 10.36 -0.45
N GLU A 117 -9.32 10.99 0.73
CA GLU A 117 -9.72 10.32 1.97
C GLU A 117 -11.18 9.84 1.88
N GLN A 118 -12.09 10.65 1.36
CA GLN A 118 -13.48 10.25 1.17
C GLN A 118 -13.61 9.05 0.22
N HIS A 119 -12.87 9.06 -0.88
CA HIS A 119 -12.83 7.92 -1.79
C HIS A 119 -12.28 6.66 -1.13
N ALA A 120 -11.17 6.79 -0.37
CA ALA A 120 -10.57 5.66 0.36
C ALA A 120 -11.55 5.07 1.37
N PHE A 121 -12.26 5.93 2.13
CA PHE A 121 -13.30 5.50 3.06
C PHE A 121 -14.42 4.73 2.37
N THR A 122 -14.93 5.25 1.24
CA THR A 122 -16.00 4.58 0.47
C THR A 122 -15.56 3.18 0.00
N VAL A 123 -14.35 3.09 -0.57
CA VAL A 123 -13.79 1.81 -1.03
C VAL A 123 -13.61 0.82 0.14
N ASP A 124 -13.18 1.30 1.30
CA ASP A 124 -13.01 0.44 2.49
C ASP A 124 -14.36 -0.07 3.01
N GLU A 125 -15.39 0.78 3.07
CA GLU A 125 -16.74 0.37 3.46
C GLU A 125 -17.34 -0.66 2.48
N GLU A 126 -17.14 -0.49 1.19
CA GLU A 126 -17.56 -1.47 0.18
C GLU A 126 -16.83 -2.81 0.36
N LYS A 127 -15.52 -2.77 0.62
CA LYS A 127 -14.75 -3.98 0.91
C LYS A 127 -15.24 -4.68 2.18
N LYS A 128 -15.50 -3.93 3.27
CA LYS A 128 -16.06 -4.46 4.52
C LYS A 128 -17.41 -5.09 4.30
N LYS A 129 -18.30 -4.41 3.57
CA LYS A 129 -19.62 -4.93 3.21
C LYS A 129 -19.51 -6.22 2.41
N ARG A 130 -18.63 -6.28 1.43
CA ARG A 130 -18.38 -7.49 0.65
C ARG A 130 -17.77 -8.60 1.50
N ALA A 131 -16.77 -8.28 2.34
CA ALA A 131 -16.16 -9.25 3.25
C ALA A 131 -17.16 -9.81 4.26
N SER A 132 -18.14 -9.02 4.73
CA SER A 132 -19.15 -9.49 5.68
C SER A 132 -20.03 -10.62 5.11
N SER A 133 -20.20 -10.69 3.79
CA SER A 133 -20.95 -11.77 3.14
C SER A 133 -20.22 -13.12 3.15
N TYR A 134 -18.91 -13.10 3.42
CA TYR A 134 -18.09 -14.33 3.53
C TYR A 134 -17.81 -14.74 4.98
N LEU A 135 -18.35 -14.00 5.97
CA LEU A 135 -18.19 -14.36 7.37
C LEU A 135 -19.02 -15.60 7.68
N LEU A 136 -18.36 -16.68 8.06
CA LEU A 136 -19.00 -17.85 8.62
C LEU A 136 -19.73 -17.50 9.92
N ALA A 137 -20.91 -18.04 10.13
CA ALA A 137 -21.62 -17.90 11.41
C ALA A 137 -20.72 -18.42 12.53
N THR A 138 -20.70 -17.71 13.67
CA THR A 138 -19.93 -18.16 14.83
C THR A 138 -20.39 -19.55 15.27
N PRO A 139 -19.49 -20.49 15.55
CA PRO A 139 -19.83 -21.91 15.86
C PRO A 139 -20.78 -22.08 17.04
N PHE A 140 -20.95 -21.03 17.87
CA PHE A 140 -21.79 -21.05 19.06
C PHE A 140 -23.16 -20.39 18.89
N ALA A 141 -23.47 -19.80 17.74
CA ALA A 141 -24.75 -19.10 17.52
C ALA A 141 -25.91 -20.06 17.18
N LYS A 142 -25.63 -21.23 16.63
CA LYS A 142 -26.58 -22.34 16.45
C LYS A 142 -25.84 -23.66 16.63
N ARG A 143 -26.41 -24.56 17.45
CA ARG A 143 -25.87 -25.92 17.67
C ARG A 143 -26.09 -26.85 16.48
N ASP A 144 -26.43 -26.34 15.31
CA ASP A 144 -26.80 -27.14 14.13
C ASP A 144 -25.76 -26.93 13.03
N LEU A 145 -25.17 -28.04 12.60
CA LEU A 145 -24.29 -28.11 11.43
C LEU A 145 -25.00 -27.71 10.13
N ASP A 146 -26.33 -27.79 10.09
CA ASP A 146 -27.15 -27.42 8.93
C ASP A 146 -27.05 -25.92 8.59
N GLY A 147 -26.79 -25.06 9.57
CA GLY A 147 -26.56 -23.62 9.35
C GLY A 147 -25.26 -23.28 8.63
N TRP A 148 -24.35 -24.25 8.46
CA TRP A 148 -23.10 -24.09 7.70
C TRP A 148 -23.25 -24.46 6.23
N ILE A 149 -24.27 -25.24 5.91
CA ILE A 149 -24.51 -25.77 4.56
C ILE A 149 -25.42 -24.84 3.74
N ASP A 150 -26.23 -24.02 4.41
CA ASP A 150 -27.23 -23.12 3.77
C ASP A 150 -26.67 -21.72 3.43
N LEU A 151 -25.36 -21.51 3.48
CA LEU A 151 -24.76 -20.30 2.91
C LEU A 151 -24.77 -20.41 1.38
N GLU A 152 -25.90 -20.08 0.76
CA GLU A 152 -25.92 -19.69 -0.63
C GLU A 152 -25.01 -18.46 -0.80
N VAL A 153 -23.84 -18.68 -1.35
CA VAL A 153 -22.94 -17.60 -1.78
C VAL A 153 -23.59 -16.97 -3.00
N SER A 154 -24.44 -16.00 -2.77
CA SER A 154 -25.04 -15.16 -3.82
C SER A 154 -23.99 -14.15 -4.27
N ASP A 155 -22.96 -14.61 -4.95
CA ASP A 155 -22.09 -13.76 -5.73
C ASP A 155 -22.53 -13.86 -7.20
N PRO A 156 -23.17 -12.82 -7.75
CA PRO A 156 -23.60 -12.82 -9.15
C PRO A 156 -22.44 -12.84 -10.15
N ASP A 157 -21.20 -12.58 -9.69
CA ASP A 157 -20.00 -12.55 -10.51
C ASP A 157 -19.04 -13.74 -10.26
N ALA A 158 -19.36 -14.64 -9.35
CA ALA A 158 -18.56 -15.84 -9.08
C ALA A 158 -18.66 -16.84 -10.24
N ARG A 159 -18.00 -16.57 -11.34
CA ARG A 159 -17.66 -17.59 -12.33
C ARG A 159 -16.57 -18.48 -11.75
N ILE A 160 -16.95 -19.55 -11.07
CA ILE A 160 -16.04 -20.64 -10.71
C ILE A 160 -15.83 -21.49 -11.97
N PRO A 161 -14.66 -21.48 -12.61
CA PRO A 161 -14.34 -22.46 -13.63
C PRO A 161 -13.83 -23.73 -12.91
N GLY A 162 -14.73 -24.48 -12.32
CA GLY A 162 -14.44 -25.76 -11.71
C GLY A 162 -14.99 -26.89 -12.58
N ARG A 163 -14.22 -27.42 -13.52
CA ARG A 163 -14.47 -28.73 -14.07
C ARG A 163 -14.20 -29.78 -13.00
N ILE A 164 -15.24 -30.38 -12.47
CA ILE A 164 -15.13 -31.62 -11.71
C ILE A 164 -14.84 -32.73 -12.74
N PHE A 165 -13.62 -33.27 -12.71
CA PHE A 165 -13.33 -34.50 -13.42
C PHE A 165 -13.93 -35.68 -12.64
N ALA A 166 -15.03 -36.23 -13.13
CA ALA A 166 -15.45 -37.56 -12.76
C ALA A 166 -14.50 -38.57 -13.45
N GLY A 167 -13.70 -39.31 -12.67
CA GLY A 167 -12.89 -40.41 -13.17
C GLY A 167 -13.78 -41.56 -13.63
N PRO A 168 -13.30 -42.37 -14.60
CA PRO A 168 -14.06 -43.55 -15.07
C PRO A 168 -14.06 -44.63 -14.04
N SER A 169 -15.19 -45.34 -14.00
CA SER A 169 -15.45 -46.60 -13.27
C SER A 169 -14.53 -47.73 -13.73
#